data_386ce9ce64cacaa211904d950add3b08
#
_entry.id   386ce9ce64cacaa211904d950add3b08
#
_cell.length_a   1.000
_cell.length_b   1.000
_cell.length_c   1.000
_cell.angle_alpha   90.00
_cell.angle_beta   90.00
_cell.angle_gamma   90.00
#
_symmetry.space_group_name_H-M   'P 1'
#
loop_
_entity.id
_entity.type
_entity.pdbx_description
1 polymer ?
#
loop_
_entity_poly.entity_id
_entity_poly.type
_entity_poly.pdbx_seq_one_letter_code
_entity_poly.pdbx_strand_id
1 'polypeptide(L)'
;MISTSDHINVDLDAGVLSLTMNRPEKKNALTQEMYAALADNIVAAQTNTDVRVILLTGSGDSFSAGNDMGYFAGSNEGPSGEYALPPVGQFLQAILKADKPIVAAVNGLAIGVGVTMLLHCDLVYASPTATFKTPFVDLGLVPEAGSSLLLPKLIGTQKANDMFLLGTKVSAEDAEKMGLVCSVFSEDTLLEEATTRAKALAAKAPNAVKLTKGLVRQDRDTVAQQMADESVHFSAQLKTAEFAEAASAFAERRAPDFSNI
;
A
#
# COMPACT_ATOMS: atom_id res chain seq x y z
N MET A 1 7.34 8.54 20.51
CA MET A 1 7.87 9.61 19.60
C MET A 1 7.40 9.27 18.20
N ILE A 2 6.93 10.25 17.46
CA ILE A 2 6.58 10.09 16.03
C ILE A 2 7.91 9.94 15.28
N SER A 3 8.07 8.90 14.49
CA SER A 3 9.24 8.71 13.62
C SER A 3 9.16 9.73 12.48
N THR A 4 10.21 10.48 12.24
CA THR A 4 10.28 11.48 11.18
C THR A 4 11.16 10.98 10.05
N SER A 5 10.68 11.12 8.83
CA SER A 5 11.45 11.00 7.58
C SER A 5 11.23 12.28 6.78
N ASP A 6 12.22 12.73 6.06
CA ASP A 6 12.08 13.90 5.17
C ASP A 6 11.00 13.70 4.09
N HIS A 7 10.62 12.44 3.86
CA HIS A 7 9.66 12.04 2.84
C HIS A 7 8.32 11.50 3.39
N ILE A 8 8.10 11.58 4.71
CA ILE A 8 6.80 11.28 5.34
C ILE A 8 6.40 12.46 6.23
N ASN A 9 5.41 13.22 5.80
CA ASN A 9 4.83 14.28 6.63
C ASN A 9 3.84 13.65 7.60
N VAL A 10 3.94 14.04 8.87
CA VAL A 10 3.10 13.52 9.95
C VAL A 10 2.38 14.68 10.61
N ASP A 11 1.07 14.59 10.69
CA ASP A 11 0.20 15.58 11.36
C ASP A 11 -0.83 14.86 12.23
N LEU A 12 -1.18 15.45 13.38
CA LEU A 12 -2.21 14.93 14.27
C LEU A 12 -3.20 16.04 14.60
N ASP A 13 -4.40 15.88 14.06
CA ASP A 13 -5.50 16.83 14.31
C ASP A 13 -6.80 16.08 14.61
N ALA A 14 -7.52 16.50 15.65
CA ALA A 14 -8.82 15.97 16.05
C ALA A 14 -8.90 14.42 16.10
N GLY A 15 -7.83 13.77 16.56
CA GLY A 15 -7.75 12.31 16.68
C GLY A 15 -7.40 11.58 15.39
N VAL A 16 -7.10 12.29 14.30
CA VAL A 16 -6.66 11.75 13.02
C VAL A 16 -5.17 11.96 12.87
N LEU A 17 -4.40 10.86 12.79
CA LEU A 17 -3.00 10.86 12.44
C LEU A 17 -2.86 10.76 10.92
N SER A 18 -2.51 11.87 10.29
CA SER A 18 -2.28 11.95 8.85
C SER A 18 -0.82 11.62 8.53
N LEU A 19 -0.61 10.63 7.66
CA LEU A 19 0.68 10.22 7.13
C LEU A 19 0.67 10.49 5.62
N THR A 20 1.43 11.51 5.20
CA THR A 20 1.51 11.90 3.79
C THR A 20 2.85 11.48 3.21
N MET A 21 2.82 10.61 2.21
CA MET A 21 3.99 10.27 1.40
C MET A 21 4.39 11.52 0.60
N ASN A 22 5.58 12.05 0.84
CA ASN A 22 6.03 13.36 0.35
C ASN A 22 7.35 13.27 -0.43
N ARG A 23 7.28 12.60 -1.58
CA ARG A 23 8.37 12.49 -2.56
C ARG A 23 7.80 12.63 -3.97
N PRO A 24 7.11 13.76 -4.28
CA PRO A 24 6.32 13.91 -5.51
C PRO A 24 7.16 13.84 -6.79
N GLU A 25 8.42 14.26 -6.75
CA GLU A 25 9.37 14.20 -7.89
C GLU A 25 9.71 12.76 -8.32
N LYS A 26 9.43 11.78 -7.45
CA LYS A 26 9.51 10.33 -7.71
C LYS A 26 8.15 9.65 -7.63
N LYS A 27 7.05 10.42 -7.81
CA LYS A 27 5.68 9.90 -7.73
C LYS A 27 5.41 9.11 -6.43
N ASN A 28 6.00 9.55 -5.32
CA ASN A 28 5.92 8.92 -4.02
C ASN A 28 6.34 7.43 -4.02
N ALA A 29 7.34 7.08 -4.85
CA ALA A 29 7.98 5.75 -4.77
C ALA A 29 8.62 5.57 -3.39
N LEU A 30 8.33 4.43 -2.74
CA LEU A 30 8.64 4.16 -1.35
C LEU A 30 10.07 3.64 -1.19
N THR A 31 10.89 4.36 -0.44
CA THR A 31 12.22 3.93 0.02
C THR A 31 12.11 3.12 1.30
N GLN A 32 13.18 2.43 1.69
CA GLN A 32 13.23 1.69 2.97
C GLN A 32 13.04 2.61 4.18
N GLU A 33 13.55 3.83 4.10
CA GLU A 33 13.38 4.85 5.13
C GLU A 33 11.91 5.30 5.26
N MET A 34 11.22 5.50 4.13
CA MET A 34 9.79 5.81 4.13
C MET A 34 8.95 4.67 4.72
N TYR A 35 9.29 3.41 4.37
CA TYR A 35 8.63 2.24 4.97
C TYR A 35 8.84 2.16 6.47
N ALA A 36 10.07 2.38 6.96
CA ALA A 36 10.37 2.39 8.39
C ALA A 36 9.54 3.48 9.10
N ALA A 37 9.52 4.71 8.57
CA ALA A 37 8.76 5.81 9.16
C ALA A 37 7.25 5.53 9.17
N LEU A 38 6.68 4.98 8.10
CA LEU A 38 5.27 4.57 8.06
C LEU A 38 4.97 3.47 9.09
N ALA A 39 5.82 2.44 9.17
CA ALA A 39 5.67 1.35 10.13
C ALA A 39 5.70 1.86 11.57
N ASP A 40 6.70 2.64 11.93
CA ASP A 40 6.89 3.20 13.28
C ASP A 40 5.69 4.05 13.70
N ASN A 41 5.20 4.92 12.81
CA ASN A 41 4.05 5.78 13.11
C ASN A 41 2.76 4.96 13.27
N ILE A 42 2.53 3.95 12.42
CA ILE A 42 1.36 3.07 12.54
C ILE A 42 1.41 2.26 13.85
N VAL A 43 2.58 1.71 14.21
CA VAL A 43 2.76 0.96 15.46
C VAL A 43 2.59 1.88 16.67
N ALA A 44 3.24 3.04 16.68
CA ALA A 44 3.12 4.01 17.78
C ALA A 44 1.67 4.50 17.94
N ALA A 45 0.95 4.67 16.84
CA ALA A 45 -0.46 5.07 16.86
C ALA A 45 -1.33 4.09 17.65
N GLN A 46 -1.00 2.78 17.70
CA GLN A 46 -1.86 1.79 18.37
C GLN A 46 -1.97 2.03 19.88
N THR A 47 -0.91 2.53 20.52
CA THR A 47 -0.86 2.78 21.97
C THR A 47 -1.11 4.25 22.33
N ASN A 48 -1.01 5.18 21.37
CA ASN A 48 -1.26 6.60 21.61
C ASN A 48 -2.76 6.89 21.72
N THR A 49 -3.24 7.31 22.88
CA THR A 49 -4.66 7.59 23.15
C THR A 49 -5.21 8.78 22.38
N ASP A 50 -4.36 9.71 21.93
CA ASP A 50 -4.76 10.88 21.15
C ASP A 50 -5.05 10.51 19.69
N VAL A 51 -4.52 9.38 19.20
CA VAL A 51 -4.82 8.86 17.86
C VAL A 51 -6.01 7.93 17.88
N ARG A 52 -6.97 8.16 17.01
CA ARG A 52 -8.20 7.38 16.86
C ARG A 52 -8.31 6.72 15.48
N VAL A 53 -7.79 7.39 14.46
CA VAL A 53 -7.82 6.99 13.05
C VAL A 53 -6.48 7.37 12.41
N ILE A 54 -6.03 6.60 11.44
CA ILE A 54 -4.87 6.90 10.61
C ILE A 54 -5.39 7.26 9.21
N LEU A 55 -4.88 8.35 8.62
CA LEU A 55 -5.18 8.77 7.25
C LEU A 55 -3.89 8.69 6.42
N LEU A 56 -3.92 7.92 5.32
CA LEU A 56 -2.81 7.80 4.37
C LEU A 56 -3.14 8.58 3.09
N THR A 57 -2.18 9.37 2.60
CA THR A 57 -2.29 10.06 1.30
C THR A 57 -0.92 10.30 0.69
N GLY A 58 -0.88 10.76 -0.57
CA GLY A 58 0.34 11.19 -1.25
C GLY A 58 0.35 12.70 -1.51
N SER A 59 1.52 13.31 -1.57
CA SER A 59 1.67 14.69 -2.05
C SER A 59 1.75 14.74 -3.57
N GLY A 60 1.39 15.88 -4.15
CA GLY A 60 1.39 16.08 -5.60
C GLY A 60 0.29 15.29 -6.33
N ASP A 61 0.60 14.79 -7.50
CA ASP A 61 -0.34 14.15 -8.44
C ASP A 61 -0.37 12.61 -8.35
N SER A 62 0.23 12.03 -7.33
CA SER A 62 0.36 10.59 -7.18
C SER A 62 0.16 10.15 -5.74
N PHE A 63 -0.51 9.04 -5.53
CA PHE A 63 -0.55 8.38 -4.23
C PHE A 63 0.78 7.70 -3.95
N SER A 64 1.13 6.67 -4.74
CA SER A 64 2.45 6.03 -4.71
C SER A 64 2.72 5.23 -5.98
N ALA A 65 3.90 5.40 -6.55
CA ALA A 65 4.39 4.56 -7.66
C ALA A 65 4.90 3.17 -7.21
N GLY A 66 4.71 2.80 -5.94
CA GLY A 66 5.16 1.53 -5.40
C GLY A 66 6.58 1.58 -4.84
N ASN A 67 7.28 0.46 -4.90
CA ASN A 67 8.67 0.37 -4.44
C ASN A 67 9.61 1.24 -5.28
N ASP A 68 10.56 1.91 -4.63
CA ASP A 68 11.66 2.55 -5.36
C ASP A 68 12.56 1.47 -6.00
N MET A 69 12.57 1.43 -7.34
CA MET A 69 13.32 0.43 -8.10
C MET A 69 14.83 0.52 -7.90
N GLY A 70 15.35 1.69 -7.47
CA GLY A 70 16.76 1.85 -7.11
C GLY A 70 17.21 0.95 -5.95
N TYR A 71 16.28 0.59 -5.06
CA TYR A 71 16.56 -0.34 -3.98
C TYR A 71 16.87 -1.75 -4.50
N PHE A 72 16.13 -2.24 -5.48
CA PHE A 72 16.36 -3.57 -6.04
C PHE A 72 17.64 -3.66 -6.87
N ALA A 73 18.08 -2.54 -7.46
CA ALA A 73 19.33 -2.50 -8.25
C ALA A 73 20.60 -2.50 -7.38
N GLY A 74 20.50 -2.13 -6.09
CA GLY A 74 21.66 -1.99 -5.18
C GLY A 74 21.77 -3.04 -4.08
N SER A 75 20.75 -3.83 -3.83
CA SER A 75 20.70 -4.72 -2.66
C SER A 75 20.99 -6.18 -3.01
N ASN A 76 22.31 -6.50 -3.12
CA ASN A 76 22.78 -7.88 -2.88
C ASN A 76 22.88 -8.20 -1.37
N GLU A 77 22.56 -7.25 -0.49
CA GLU A 77 22.58 -7.43 0.96
C GLU A 77 21.15 -7.63 1.45
N GLY A 78 20.81 -8.87 1.75
CA GLY A 78 19.65 -9.19 2.58
C GLY A 78 19.76 -8.49 3.95
N PRO A 79 18.67 -8.46 4.76
CA PRO A 79 18.69 -7.78 6.04
C PRO A 79 19.88 -8.26 6.87
N SER A 80 20.71 -7.31 7.30
CA SER A 80 21.83 -7.57 8.21
C SER A 80 21.28 -7.86 9.61
N GLY A 81 21.03 -9.12 9.89
CA GLY A 81 20.49 -9.59 11.17
C GLY A 81 19.56 -10.78 10.98
N GLU A 82 19.86 -11.87 11.63
CA GLU A 82 19.27 -13.21 11.42
C GLU A 82 17.75 -13.29 11.65
N TYR A 83 17.06 -12.22 12.12
CA TYR A 83 15.64 -12.23 12.51
C TYR A 83 14.85 -10.93 12.28
N ALA A 84 15.43 -9.87 11.75
CA ALA A 84 14.71 -8.60 11.56
C ALA A 84 14.06 -8.55 10.17
N LEU A 85 12.74 -8.35 10.11
CA LEU A 85 12.04 -8.05 8.86
C LEU A 85 12.61 -6.76 8.24
N PRO A 86 12.81 -6.70 6.93
CA PRO A 86 13.16 -5.46 6.25
C PRO A 86 12.06 -4.40 6.46
N PRO A 87 12.36 -3.09 6.35
CA PRO A 87 11.38 -2.02 6.59
C PRO A 87 10.05 -2.19 5.84
N VAL A 88 10.08 -2.66 4.59
CA VAL A 88 8.86 -3.01 3.85
C VAL A 88 8.05 -4.08 4.57
N GLY A 89 8.69 -5.14 5.07
CA GLY A 89 8.02 -6.20 5.82
C GLY A 89 7.46 -5.69 7.16
N GLN A 90 8.18 -4.79 7.83
CA GLN A 90 7.69 -4.14 9.07
C GLN A 90 6.44 -3.30 8.80
N PHE A 91 6.42 -2.53 7.70
CA PHE A 91 5.26 -1.76 7.28
C PHE A 91 4.06 -2.65 6.97
N LEU A 92 4.25 -3.71 6.18
CA LEU A 92 3.16 -4.64 5.85
C LEU A 92 2.60 -5.33 7.09
N GLN A 93 3.45 -5.69 8.05
CA GLN A 93 3.00 -6.21 9.35
C GLN A 93 2.26 -5.15 10.18
N ALA A 94 2.71 -3.89 10.14
CA ALA A 94 2.07 -2.80 10.88
C ALA A 94 0.64 -2.54 10.37
N ILE A 95 0.43 -2.46 9.04
CA ILE A 95 -0.90 -2.26 8.46
C ILE A 95 -1.84 -3.46 8.70
N LEU A 96 -1.33 -4.70 8.59
CA LEU A 96 -2.10 -5.90 8.87
C LEU A 96 -2.60 -5.95 10.32
N LYS A 97 -1.72 -5.59 11.27
CA LYS A 97 -1.99 -5.68 12.72
C LYS A 97 -2.69 -4.44 13.29
N ALA A 98 -2.87 -3.38 12.51
CA ALA A 98 -3.47 -2.15 13.00
C ALA A 98 -4.90 -2.39 13.49
N ASP A 99 -5.15 -2.10 14.77
CA ASP A 99 -6.48 -2.16 15.40
C ASP A 99 -7.27 -0.87 15.19
N LYS A 100 -6.57 0.27 15.08
CA LYS A 100 -7.19 1.54 14.73
C LYS A 100 -7.50 1.59 13.24
N PRO A 101 -8.62 2.20 12.84
CA PRO A 101 -8.98 2.33 11.44
C PRO A 101 -7.91 3.05 10.62
N ILE A 102 -7.72 2.59 9.39
CA ILE A 102 -6.88 3.24 8.38
C ILE A 102 -7.80 3.69 7.24
N VAL A 103 -7.75 4.97 6.93
CA VAL A 103 -8.42 5.60 5.78
C VAL A 103 -7.37 5.96 4.75
N ALA A 104 -7.64 5.73 3.47
CA ALA A 104 -6.76 6.16 2.39
C ALA A 104 -7.45 7.20 1.50
N ALA A 105 -6.74 8.28 1.16
CA ALA A 105 -7.12 9.26 0.16
C ALA A 105 -6.16 9.14 -1.03
N VAL A 106 -6.61 8.46 -2.09
CA VAL A 106 -5.80 8.14 -3.27
C VAL A 106 -5.92 9.28 -4.27
N ASN A 107 -5.00 10.22 -4.19
CA ASN A 107 -4.99 11.47 -4.96
C ASN A 107 -4.52 11.34 -6.41
N GLY A 108 -4.09 10.14 -6.84
CA GLY A 108 -3.59 9.92 -8.20
C GLY A 108 -3.09 8.49 -8.40
N LEU A 109 -1.96 8.35 -9.06
CA LEU A 109 -1.36 7.08 -9.41
C LEU A 109 -1.11 6.19 -8.18
N ALA A 110 -1.58 4.93 -8.21
CA ALA A 110 -1.28 3.87 -7.24
C ALA A 110 -0.76 2.63 -7.97
N ILE A 111 0.48 2.22 -7.70
CA ILE A 111 1.11 1.08 -8.38
C ILE A 111 1.72 0.09 -7.38
N GLY A 112 1.60 -1.20 -7.66
CA GLY A 112 2.20 -2.27 -6.86
C GLY A 112 1.74 -2.19 -5.40
N VAL A 113 2.68 -2.00 -4.46
CA VAL A 113 2.36 -1.81 -3.04
C VAL A 113 1.47 -0.58 -2.80
N GLY A 114 1.48 0.43 -3.68
CA GLY A 114 0.52 1.55 -3.62
C GLY A 114 -0.93 1.10 -3.77
N VAL A 115 -1.19 -0.01 -4.47
CA VAL A 115 -2.50 -0.66 -4.53
C VAL A 115 -2.68 -1.66 -3.40
N THR A 116 -1.71 -2.55 -3.18
CA THR A 116 -1.89 -3.67 -2.25
C THR A 116 -2.00 -3.23 -0.79
N MET A 117 -1.38 -2.11 -0.39
CA MET A 117 -1.60 -1.52 0.93
C MET A 117 -3.05 -1.07 1.16
N LEU A 118 -3.79 -0.70 0.08
CA LEU A 118 -5.20 -0.28 0.19
C LEU A 118 -6.11 -1.42 0.64
N LEU A 119 -5.74 -2.67 0.36
CA LEU A 119 -6.47 -3.85 0.81
C LEU A 119 -6.47 -4.01 2.34
N HIS A 120 -5.55 -3.35 3.02
CA HIS A 120 -5.46 -3.27 4.48
C HIS A 120 -6.10 -2.00 5.07
N CYS A 121 -6.50 -1.05 4.22
CA CYS A 121 -7.26 0.12 4.64
C CYS A 121 -8.73 -0.25 4.88
N ASP A 122 -9.38 0.44 5.81
CA ASP A 122 -10.78 0.19 6.15
C ASP A 122 -11.74 1.02 5.28
N LEU A 123 -11.29 2.18 4.84
CA LEU A 123 -12.00 3.06 3.90
C LEU A 123 -11.00 3.60 2.87
N VAL A 124 -11.34 3.52 1.60
CA VAL A 124 -10.52 4.03 0.49
C VAL A 124 -11.35 5.02 -0.32
N TYR A 125 -10.84 6.22 -0.47
CA TYR A 125 -11.41 7.26 -1.32
C TYR A 125 -10.41 7.64 -2.41
N ALA A 126 -10.89 8.04 -3.58
CA ALA A 126 -10.01 8.35 -4.71
C ALA A 126 -10.41 9.66 -5.42
N SER A 127 -9.44 10.29 -6.08
CA SER A 127 -9.71 11.33 -7.07
C SER A 127 -10.16 10.72 -8.40
N PRO A 128 -10.84 11.45 -9.29
CA PRO A 128 -11.23 10.95 -10.61
C PRO A 128 -10.03 10.59 -11.49
N THR A 129 -8.86 11.21 -11.24
CA THR A 129 -7.61 10.96 -11.95
C THR A 129 -6.80 9.79 -11.37
N ALA A 130 -7.25 9.22 -10.23
CA ALA A 130 -6.58 8.06 -9.65
C ALA A 130 -6.62 6.85 -10.59
N THR A 131 -5.50 6.15 -10.63
CA THR A 131 -5.36 4.92 -11.41
C THR A 131 -4.65 3.85 -10.59
N PHE A 132 -5.07 2.61 -10.75
CA PHE A 132 -4.59 1.47 -9.98
C PHE A 132 -3.97 0.44 -10.92
N LYS A 133 -2.74 0.01 -10.63
CA LYS A 133 -2.04 -1.02 -11.41
C LYS A 133 -1.20 -1.92 -10.51
N THR A 134 -1.22 -3.23 -10.77
CA THR A 134 -0.41 -4.23 -10.06
C THR A 134 0.51 -4.96 -11.05
N PRO A 135 1.61 -4.33 -11.53
CA PRO A 135 2.43 -4.83 -12.63
C PRO A 135 3.46 -5.89 -12.18
N PHE A 136 3.07 -6.82 -11.30
CA PHE A 136 3.99 -7.82 -10.76
C PHE A 136 4.55 -8.71 -11.86
N VAL A 137 3.69 -9.29 -12.68
CA VAL A 137 4.09 -10.18 -13.78
C VAL A 137 4.87 -9.44 -14.86
N ASP A 138 4.52 -8.18 -15.16
CA ASP A 138 5.29 -7.31 -16.07
C ASP A 138 6.75 -7.15 -15.61
N LEU A 139 7.00 -7.27 -14.29
CA LEU A 139 8.31 -7.16 -13.67
C LEU A 139 8.95 -8.52 -13.35
N GLY A 140 8.39 -9.63 -13.81
CA GLY A 140 8.85 -10.97 -13.46
C GLY A 140 8.66 -11.30 -11.97
N LEU A 141 7.73 -10.64 -11.30
CA LEU A 141 7.41 -10.79 -9.87
C LEU A 141 6.03 -11.41 -9.66
N VAL A 142 5.73 -11.73 -8.41
CA VAL A 142 4.43 -12.23 -7.95
C VAL A 142 3.78 -11.21 -7.00
N PRO A 143 2.45 -11.31 -6.74
CA PRO A 143 1.78 -10.48 -5.75
C PRO A 143 2.41 -10.56 -4.35
N GLU A 144 2.23 -9.50 -3.55
CA GLU A 144 2.70 -9.37 -2.18
C GLU A 144 1.61 -8.78 -1.27
N ALA A 145 1.89 -8.59 0.03
CA ALA A 145 0.96 -8.00 1.01
C ALA A 145 -0.34 -8.80 1.24
N GLY A 146 -0.37 -10.09 0.97
CA GLY A 146 -1.59 -10.90 1.05
C GLY A 146 -2.57 -10.60 -0.08
N SER A 147 -2.15 -9.85 -1.09
CA SER A 147 -3.03 -9.36 -2.15
C SER A 147 -3.56 -10.48 -3.04
N SER A 148 -2.82 -11.58 -3.19
CA SER A 148 -3.29 -12.76 -3.95
C SER A 148 -4.52 -13.42 -3.30
N LEU A 149 -4.73 -13.22 -1.99
CA LEU A 149 -5.92 -13.63 -1.27
C LEU A 149 -6.96 -12.50 -1.19
N LEU A 150 -6.53 -11.28 -0.84
CA LEU A 150 -7.43 -10.17 -0.51
C LEU A 150 -8.10 -9.57 -1.75
N LEU A 151 -7.36 -9.36 -2.84
CA LEU A 151 -7.90 -8.71 -4.02
C LEU A 151 -8.98 -9.56 -4.70
N PRO A 152 -8.79 -10.88 -4.98
CA PRO A 152 -9.87 -11.72 -5.53
C PRO A 152 -11.10 -11.79 -4.62
N LYS A 153 -10.91 -11.75 -3.30
CA LYS A 153 -12.01 -11.74 -2.33
C LYS A 153 -12.82 -10.43 -2.39
N LEU A 154 -12.15 -9.31 -2.68
CA LEU A 154 -12.77 -7.99 -2.72
C LEU A 154 -13.47 -7.73 -4.06
N ILE A 155 -12.80 -7.96 -5.20
CA ILE A 155 -13.28 -7.56 -6.53
C ILE A 155 -13.66 -8.73 -7.44
N GLY A 156 -13.58 -9.95 -6.95
CA GLY A 156 -13.79 -11.18 -7.71
C GLY A 156 -12.54 -11.61 -8.51
N THR A 157 -12.44 -12.95 -8.69
CA THR A 157 -11.24 -13.59 -9.27
C THR A 157 -10.92 -13.08 -10.69
N GLN A 158 -11.92 -12.86 -11.54
CA GLN A 158 -11.68 -12.45 -12.94
C GLN A 158 -11.04 -11.07 -13.03
N LYS A 159 -11.52 -10.10 -12.24
CA LYS A 159 -10.95 -8.76 -12.19
C LYS A 159 -9.58 -8.73 -11.54
N ALA A 160 -9.38 -9.52 -10.50
CA ALA A 160 -8.07 -9.67 -9.87
C ALA A 160 -7.04 -10.28 -10.83
N ASN A 161 -7.42 -11.30 -11.60
CA ASN A 161 -6.56 -11.89 -12.63
C ASN A 161 -6.22 -10.91 -13.74
N ASP A 162 -7.17 -10.09 -14.19
CA ASP A 162 -6.93 -9.03 -15.17
C ASP A 162 -5.88 -8.03 -14.67
N MET A 163 -5.97 -7.63 -13.40
CA MET A 163 -4.97 -6.76 -12.78
C MET A 163 -3.61 -7.45 -12.57
N PHE A 164 -3.59 -8.69 -12.08
CA PHE A 164 -2.35 -9.38 -11.72
C PHE A 164 -1.61 -9.95 -12.92
N LEU A 165 -2.33 -10.63 -13.85
CA LEU A 165 -1.72 -11.36 -14.95
C LEU A 165 -1.44 -10.48 -16.18
N LEU A 166 -2.32 -9.50 -16.46
CA LEU A 166 -2.17 -8.59 -17.58
C LEU A 166 -1.64 -7.20 -17.18
N GLY A 167 -1.54 -6.93 -15.87
CA GLY A 167 -1.15 -5.60 -15.40
C GLY A 167 -2.10 -4.50 -15.86
N THR A 168 -3.39 -4.84 -16.06
CA THR A 168 -4.40 -3.88 -16.54
C THR A 168 -4.53 -2.71 -15.59
N LYS A 169 -4.46 -1.50 -16.14
CA LYS A 169 -4.68 -0.27 -15.38
C LYS A 169 -6.19 -0.04 -15.18
N VAL A 170 -6.60 0.13 -13.93
CA VAL A 170 -7.99 0.36 -13.52
C VAL A 170 -8.18 1.85 -13.23
N SER A 171 -9.27 2.44 -13.73
CA SER A 171 -9.67 3.82 -13.43
C SER A 171 -10.29 3.95 -12.03
N ALA A 172 -10.40 5.18 -11.52
CA ALA A 172 -11.08 5.44 -10.25
C ALA A 172 -12.56 5.01 -10.29
N GLU A 173 -13.25 5.28 -11.43
CA GLU A 173 -14.65 4.91 -11.64
C GLU A 173 -14.85 3.39 -11.63
N ASP A 174 -13.97 2.65 -12.31
CA ASP A 174 -14.06 1.19 -12.32
C ASP A 174 -13.65 0.59 -10.95
N ALA A 175 -12.69 1.21 -10.25
CA ALA A 175 -12.30 0.82 -8.90
C ALA A 175 -13.46 1.00 -7.89
N GLU A 176 -14.25 2.06 -8.02
CA GLU A 176 -15.47 2.26 -7.23
C GLU A 176 -16.53 1.22 -7.57
N LYS A 177 -16.81 0.96 -8.86
CA LYS A 177 -17.79 -0.04 -9.32
C LYS A 177 -17.47 -1.46 -8.83
N MET A 178 -16.18 -1.82 -8.74
CA MET A 178 -15.76 -3.14 -8.29
C MET A 178 -15.55 -3.24 -6.76
N GLY A 179 -15.68 -2.13 -6.03
CA GLY A 179 -15.58 -2.09 -4.57
C GLY A 179 -14.15 -1.97 -4.03
N LEU A 180 -13.15 -1.69 -4.87
CA LEU A 180 -11.79 -1.36 -4.43
C LEU A 180 -11.73 0.02 -3.76
N VAL A 181 -12.59 0.93 -4.18
CA VAL A 181 -12.75 2.30 -3.68
C VAL A 181 -14.17 2.49 -3.18
N CYS A 182 -14.34 3.15 -2.02
CA CYS A 182 -15.64 3.43 -1.43
C CYS A 182 -16.40 4.53 -2.17
N SER A 183 -15.68 5.59 -2.59
CA SER A 183 -16.25 6.72 -3.34
C SER A 183 -15.15 7.53 -4.03
N VAL A 184 -15.52 8.14 -5.16
CA VAL A 184 -14.68 9.08 -5.90
C VAL A 184 -15.14 10.50 -5.60
N PHE A 185 -14.19 11.39 -5.24
CA PHE A 185 -14.42 12.81 -4.98
C PHE A 185 -13.56 13.66 -5.93
N SER A 186 -13.98 14.88 -6.23
CA SER A 186 -13.17 15.79 -7.07
C SER A 186 -11.77 15.97 -6.48
N GLU A 187 -10.78 16.25 -7.32
CA GLU A 187 -9.39 16.44 -6.87
C GLU A 187 -9.28 17.48 -5.76
N ASP A 188 -10.01 18.59 -5.91
CA ASP A 188 -10.00 19.70 -4.96
C ASP A 188 -10.63 19.34 -3.60
N THR A 189 -11.53 18.35 -3.55
CA THR A 189 -12.27 18.01 -2.33
C THR A 189 -11.85 16.67 -1.72
N LEU A 190 -11.11 15.83 -2.41
CA LEU A 190 -10.76 14.47 -1.95
C LEU A 190 -10.18 14.47 -0.53
N LEU A 191 -9.16 15.28 -0.27
CA LEU A 191 -8.47 15.26 1.02
C LEU A 191 -9.37 15.80 2.13
N GLU A 192 -10.16 16.84 1.87
CA GLU A 192 -11.15 17.39 2.81
C GLU A 192 -12.23 16.37 3.13
N GLU A 193 -12.78 15.69 2.12
CA GLU A 193 -13.81 14.67 2.26
C GLU A 193 -13.31 13.43 3.04
N ALA A 194 -12.10 12.95 2.72
CA ALA A 194 -11.48 11.85 3.45
C ALA A 194 -11.18 12.22 4.90
N THR A 195 -10.67 13.44 5.14
CA THR A 195 -10.40 13.96 6.49
C THR A 195 -11.69 14.12 7.31
N THR A 196 -12.75 14.62 6.70
CA THR A 196 -14.06 14.75 7.35
C THR A 196 -14.61 13.40 7.81
N ARG A 197 -14.48 12.37 6.96
CA ARG A 197 -14.88 11.00 7.30
C ARG A 197 -13.98 10.38 8.36
N ALA A 198 -12.68 10.62 8.29
CA ALA A 198 -11.74 10.16 9.31
C ALA A 198 -12.06 10.81 10.69
N LYS A 199 -12.34 12.12 10.73
CA LYS A 199 -12.76 12.83 11.95
C LYS A 199 -14.10 12.32 12.47
N ALA A 200 -15.07 12.07 11.60
CA ALA A 200 -16.36 11.49 11.97
C ALA A 200 -16.17 10.07 12.57
N LEU A 201 -15.24 9.28 12.04
CA LEU A 201 -14.88 7.97 12.58
C LEU A 201 -14.12 8.11 13.92
N ALA A 202 -13.21 9.06 14.05
CA ALA A 202 -12.48 9.35 15.28
C ALA A 202 -13.41 9.76 16.45
N ALA A 203 -14.54 10.39 16.15
CA ALA A 203 -15.56 10.77 17.13
C ALA A 203 -16.45 9.60 17.60
N LYS A 204 -16.36 8.41 16.99
CA LYS A 204 -17.14 7.22 17.40
C LYS A 204 -16.57 6.59 18.67
N ALA A 205 -17.36 5.71 19.31
CA ALA A 205 -16.95 4.94 20.48
C ALA A 205 -15.75 4.03 20.13
N PRO A 206 -14.56 4.26 20.72
CA PRO A 206 -13.32 3.64 20.24
C PRO A 206 -13.30 2.12 20.37
N ASN A 207 -13.82 1.61 21.48
CA ASN A 207 -13.87 0.16 21.68
C ASN A 207 -14.82 -0.52 20.69
N ALA A 208 -15.97 0.10 20.40
CA ALA A 208 -16.91 -0.42 19.40
C ALA A 208 -16.26 -0.43 17.99
N VAL A 209 -15.55 0.64 17.62
CA VAL A 209 -14.83 0.72 16.36
C VAL A 209 -13.76 -0.38 16.26
N LYS A 210 -12.91 -0.52 17.30
CA LYS A 210 -11.87 -1.56 17.35
C LYS A 210 -12.46 -2.98 17.24
N LEU A 211 -13.50 -3.27 18.02
CA LEU A 211 -14.15 -4.59 18.02
C LEU A 211 -14.81 -4.87 16.67
N THR A 212 -15.48 -3.88 16.08
CA THR A 212 -16.11 -4.02 14.76
C THR A 212 -15.05 -4.30 13.69
N LYS A 213 -13.94 -3.54 13.66
CA LYS A 213 -12.83 -3.81 12.76
C LYS A 213 -12.27 -5.21 12.95
N GLY A 214 -12.07 -5.65 14.21
CA GLY A 214 -11.59 -7.00 14.53
C GLY A 214 -12.52 -8.10 14.01
N LEU A 215 -13.85 -7.91 14.13
CA LEU A 215 -14.85 -8.87 13.60
C LEU A 215 -14.86 -8.91 12.07
N VAL A 216 -14.74 -7.78 11.41
CA VAL A 216 -14.67 -7.70 9.93
C VAL A 216 -13.38 -8.35 9.41
N ARG A 217 -12.27 -8.18 10.12
CA ARG A 217 -10.94 -8.69 9.75
C ARG A 217 -10.51 -9.89 10.60
N GLN A 218 -11.44 -10.80 10.86
CA GLN A 218 -11.18 -12.00 11.65
C GLN A 218 -10.23 -13.01 10.99
N ASP A 219 -9.92 -12.83 9.69
CA ASP A 219 -9.03 -13.67 8.90
C ASP A 219 -7.56 -13.18 8.89
N ARG A 220 -7.17 -12.29 9.81
CA ARG A 220 -5.81 -11.72 9.87
C ARG A 220 -4.70 -12.78 9.88
N ASP A 221 -4.89 -13.89 10.59
CA ASP A 221 -3.89 -14.96 10.67
C ASP A 221 -3.76 -15.67 9.30
N THR A 222 -4.87 -15.87 8.59
CA THR A 222 -4.85 -16.42 7.23
C THR A 222 -4.16 -15.47 6.26
N VAL A 223 -4.41 -14.16 6.39
CA VAL A 223 -3.73 -13.14 5.58
C VAL A 223 -2.24 -13.09 5.91
N ALA A 224 -1.85 -13.19 7.19
CA ALA A 224 -0.45 -13.24 7.61
C ALA A 224 0.28 -14.44 7.00
N GLN A 225 -0.36 -15.62 6.98
CA GLN A 225 0.20 -16.81 6.35
C GLN A 225 0.35 -16.62 4.84
N GLN A 226 -0.67 -16.06 4.17
CA GLN A 226 -0.60 -15.76 2.73
C GLN A 226 0.55 -14.79 2.41
N MET A 227 0.75 -13.75 3.22
CA MET A 227 1.87 -12.82 3.08
C MET A 227 3.22 -13.53 3.21
N ALA A 228 3.33 -14.49 4.12
CA ALA A 228 4.55 -15.28 4.28
C ALA A 228 4.82 -16.17 3.05
N ASP A 229 3.79 -16.83 2.52
CA ASP A 229 3.89 -17.68 1.34
C ASP A 229 4.24 -16.83 0.09
N GLU A 230 3.59 -15.69 -0.12
CA GLU A 230 3.92 -14.74 -1.18
C GLU A 230 5.37 -14.25 -1.07
N SER A 231 5.85 -13.94 0.14
CA SER A 231 7.22 -13.46 0.38
C SER A 231 8.29 -14.47 -0.04
N VAL A 232 8.04 -15.76 0.14
CA VAL A 232 8.94 -16.83 -0.32
C VAL A 232 9.07 -16.78 -1.84
N HIS A 233 7.94 -16.73 -2.55
CA HIS A 233 7.93 -16.66 -4.01
C HIS A 233 8.50 -15.34 -4.54
N PHE A 234 8.12 -14.22 -3.93
CA PHE A 234 8.62 -12.89 -4.32
C PHE A 234 10.14 -12.80 -4.20
N SER A 235 10.70 -13.29 -3.07
CA SER A 235 12.15 -13.32 -2.84
C SER A 235 12.90 -14.25 -3.81
N ALA A 236 12.25 -15.33 -4.23
CA ALA A 236 12.81 -16.22 -5.26
C ALA A 236 12.83 -15.52 -6.63
N GLN A 237 11.73 -14.87 -7.02
CA GLN A 237 11.62 -14.15 -8.30
C GLN A 237 12.61 -13.00 -8.44
N LEU A 238 12.93 -12.27 -7.38
CA LEU A 238 13.97 -11.23 -7.41
C LEU A 238 15.35 -11.72 -7.86
N LYS A 239 15.59 -13.04 -7.82
CA LYS A 239 16.88 -13.67 -8.20
C LYS A 239 16.84 -14.30 -9.60
N THR A 240 15.72 -14.20 -10.31
CA THR A 240 15.56 -14.83 -11.64
C THR A 240 16.08 -13.96 -12.78
N ALA A 241 16.34 -14.60 -13.92
CA ALA A 241 16.66 -13.90 -15.15
C ALA A 241 15.48 -13.05 -15.65
N GLU A 242 14.23 -13.47 -15.38
CA GLU A 242 13.02 -12.71 -15.70
C GLU A 242 13.02 -11.34 -15.02
N PHE A 243 13.24 -11.30 -13.70
CA PHE A 243 13.33 -10.03 -12.97
C PHE A 243 14.50 -9.18 -13.45
N ALA A 244 15.68 -9.76 -13.70
CA ALA A 244 16.84 -9.04 -14.19
C ALA A 244 16.58 -8.38 -15.55
N GLU A 245 15.93 -9.10 -16.47
CA GLU A 245 15.51 -8.57 -17.77
C GLU A 245 14.49 -7.44 -17.62
N ALA A 246 13.44 -7.65 -16.81
CA ALA A 246 12.41 -6.65 -16.59
C ALA A 246 12.99 -5.37 -15.95
N ALA A 247 13.89 -5.49 -14.98
CA ALA A 247 14.55 -4.36 -14.35
C ALA A 247 15.46 -3.58 -15.32
N SER A 248 16.23 -4.30 -16.16
CA SER A 248 17.05 -3.69 -17.22
C SER A 248 16.17 -2.96 -18.24
N ALA A 249 15.14 -3.63 -18.73
CA ALA A 249 14.20 -3.07 -19.70
C ALA A 249 13.51 -1.79 -19.16
N PHE A 250 13.12 -1.79 -17.87
CA PHE A 250 12.58 -0.62 -17.21
C PHE A 250 13.57 0.55 -17.17
N ALA A 251 14.84 0.29 -16.79
CA ALA A 251 15.90 1.30 -16.74
C ALA A 251 16.19 1.88 -18.13
N GLU A 252 16.16 1.05 -19.16
CA GLU A 252 16.40 1.40 -20.57
C GLU A 252 15.14 1.95 -21.27
N ARG A 253 14.00 1.98 -20.61
CA ARG A 253 12.69 2.41 -21.16
C ARG A 253 12.27 1.64 -22.42
N ARG A 254 12.53 0.33 -22.45
CA ARG A 254 12.10 -0.60 -23.50
C ARG A 254 11.13 -1.65 -22.96
N ALA A 255 10.47 -2.38 -23.83
CA ALA A 255 9.73 -3.57 -23.43
C ALA A 255 10.71 -4.71 -23.01
N PRO A 256 10.40 -5.50 -21.96
CA PRO A 256 11.18 -6.69 -21.63
C PRO A 256 11.00 -7.77 -22.69
N ASP A 257 12.04 -8.59 -22.90
CA ASP A 257 12.01 -9.73 -23.80
C ASP A 257 12.29 -11.03 -23.04
N PHE A 258 11.24 -11.80 -22.80
CA PHE A 258 11.30 -13.07 -22.08
C PHE A 258 11.41 -14.29 -23.01
N SER A 259 11.58 -14.11 -24.32
CA SER A 259 11.54 -15.21 -25.31
C SER A 259 12.71 -16.20 -25.17
N ASN A 260 13.79 -15.80 -24.52
CA ASN A 260 15.01 -16.60 -24.36
C ASN A 260 15.33 -16.96 -22.90
N ILE A 261 14.35 -16.83 -22.01
CA ILE A 261 14.50 -17.08 -20.57
C ILE A 261 13.73 -18.34 -20.17
#